data_565338f5034b32ca2aad99f9207ef97f
#
_entry.id   565338f5034b32ca2aad99f9207ef97f
#
_cell.length_a   1.000
_cell.length_b   1.000
_cell.length_c   1.000
_cell.angle_alpha   90.00
_cell.angle_beta   90.00
_cell.angle_gamma   90.00
#
_symmetry.space_group_name_H-M   'P 1'
#
loop_
_entity.id
_entity.type
_entity.pdbx_description
1 polymer ?
#
loop_
_entity_poly.entity_id
_entity_poly.type
_entity_poly.pdbx_seq_one_letter_code
_entity_poly.pdbx_strand_id
1 'polypeptide(L)'
;MRHLIDPLDFTKEETQKLLDLADRIHDDPEAYQDVADHKRLATLFYEPSTRTRLSFESAMLRLGGKVLGFPDAGVSSASKGETVADTIRIISCYADIAAMRHPKEGAPLRASLYSKIPVINAGDGGHSHPTQTLLDMMTIRRRKGRLDNLTIGFCGDLKFGRTVHSLIKSLARYDNVKFVLISPEELRVPDYIINEVLEPRGIPYIETRNLEGALPDLDILYMTRVQRERFFNEEDYIRLRDSYILTAEKLSLAPADMAVLHSLPPGDEITLDVDDDPRAAYFEQAQNGVYVRMALIMTLLGLKDPKTGEVAFEC
;
A
#
# COMPACT_ATOMS: atom_id res chain seq x y z
N MET A 1 -7.58 21.35 -5.56
CA MET A 1 -6.67 20.28 -6.03
C MET A 1 -6.23 19.48 -4.82
N ARG A 2 -6.44 18.18 -4.86
CA ARG A 2 -6.08 17.25 -3.77
C ARG A 2 -4.85 16.42 -4.13
N HIS A 3 -4.22 15.90 -3.11
CA HIS A 3 -3.07 15.00 -3.17
C HIS A 3 -3.41 13.73 -2.37
N LEU A 4 -2.63 12.67 -2.53
CA LEU A 4 -2.63 11.52 -1.63
C LEU A 4 -1.24 11.38 -1.03
N ILE A 5 -1.03 11.88 0.16
CA ILE A 5 0.24 11.86 0.89
C ILE A 5 0.20 10.85 2.03
N ASP A 6 -0.91 10.80 2.76
CA ASP A 6 -1.16 9.88 3.87
C ASP A 6 -2.41 9.02 3.59
N PRO A 7 -2.49 7.79 4.10
CA PRO A 7 -3.69 6.93 3.95
C PRO A 7 -4.98 7.57 4.46
N LEU A 8 -4.89 8.54 5.37
CA LEU A 8 -6.02 9.23 5.97
C LEU A 8 -6.43 10.52 5.25
N ASP A 9 -5.77 10.88 4.15
CA ASP A 9 -6.14 12.06 3.34
C ASP A 9 -7.53 11.93 2.71
N PHE A 10 -8.02 10.71 2.54
CA PHE A 10 -9.38 10.43 2.13
C PHE A 10 -10.23 9.95 3.31
N THR A 11 -11.48 10.42 3.38
CA THR A 11 -12.44 9.93 4.38
C THR A 11 -12.75 8.45 4.14
N LYS A 12 -13.45 7.80 5.10
CA LYS A 12 -13.92 6.41 4.94
C LYS A 12 -14.81 6.28 3.70
N GLU A 13 -15.72 7.23 3.51
CA GLU A 13 -16.67 7.28 2.40
C GLU A 13 -15.97 7.52 1.05
N GLU A 14 -14.98 8.41 1.00
CA GLU A 14 -14.18 8.65 -0.20
C GLU A 14 -13.33 7.44 -0.56
N THR A 15 -12.74 6.80 0.45
CA THR A 15 -12.00 5.54 0.27
C THR A 15 -12.93 4.45 -0.29
N GLN A 16 -14.15 4.32 0.23
CA GLN A 16 -15.13 3.37 -0.28
C GLN A 16 -15.46 3.61 -1.74
N LYS A 17 -15.77 4.87 -2.12
CA LYS A 17 -16.07 5.25 -3.53
C LYS A 17 -14.89 4.97 -4.46
N LEU A 18 -13.66 5.22 -4.02
CA LEU A 18 -12.46 4.92 -4.79
C LEU A 18 -12.30 3.41 -5.00
N LEU A 19 -12.52 2.62 -3.97
CA LEU A 19 -12.47 1.16 -4.06
C LEU A 19 -13.61 0.62 -4.95
N ASP A 20 -14.81 1.22 -4.91
CA ASP A 20 -15.93 0.85 -5.79
C ASP A 20 -15.58 1.13 -7.27
N LEU A 21 -14.92 2.24 -7.55
CA LEU A 21 -14.40 2.52 -8.88
C LEU A 21 -13.33 1.49 -9.27
N ALA A 22 -12.40 1.16 -8.37
CA ALA A 22 -11.36 0.17 -8.63
C ALA A 22 -11.94 -1.22 -8.93
N ASP A 23 -13.00 -1.64 -8.25
CA ASP A 23 -13.71 -2.89 -8.53
C ASP A 23 -14.38 -2.87 -9.91
N ARG A 24 -15.05 -1.77 -10.29
CA ARG A 24 -15.61 -1.63 -11.63
C ARG A 24 -14.57 -1.69 -12.74
N ILE A 25 -13.39 -1.08 -12.50
CA ILE A 25 -12.25 -1.15 -13.43
C ILE A 25 -11.70 -2.58 -13.51
N HIS A 26 -11.58 -3.26 -12.36
CA HIS A 26 -11.13 -4.66 -12.32
C HIS A 26 -12.05 -5.58 -13.11
N ASP A 27 -13.36 -5.39 -12.97
CA ASP A 27 -14.39 -6.27 -13.58
C ASP A 27 -14.54 -6.03 -15.10
N ASP A 28 -14.16 -4.84 -15.60
CA ASP A 28 -14.24 -4.50 -17.02
C ASP A 28 -13.18 -3.43 -17.39
N PRO A 29 -11.89 -3.80 -17.42
CA PRO A 29 -10.81 -2.84 -17.63
C PRO A 29 -10.81 -2.22 -19.04
N GLU A 30 -11.41 -2.89 -20.04
CA GLU A 30 -11.45 -2.41 -21.42
C GLU A 30 -12.31 -1.15 -21.57
N ALA A 31 -13.35 -1.00 -20.75
CA ALA A 31 -14.20 0.20 -20.74
C ALA A 31 -13.42 1.48 -20.37
N TYR A 32 -12.24 1.37 -19.77
CA TYR A 32 -11.46 2.48 -19.23
C TYR A 32 -10.23 2.84 -20.07
N GLN A 33 -9.98 2.15 -21.17
CA GLN A 33 -8.71 2.23 -21.93
C GLN A 33 -8.39 3.60 -22.56
N ASP A 34 -9.37 4.49 -22.68
CA ASP A 34 -9.21 5.83 -23.29
C ASP A 34 -9.54 6.98 -22.32
N VAL A 35 -9.84 6.67 -21.05
CA VAL A 35 -10.34 7.66 -20.08
C VAL A 35 -9.33 8.75 -19.78
N ALA A 36 -8.03 8.44 -19.81
CA ALA A 36 -6.94 9.38 -19.59
C ALA A 36 -6.20 9.74 -20.86
N ASP A 37 -6.83 9.67 -22.04
CA ASP A 37 -6.21 10.10 -23.29
C ASP A 37 -5.70 11.54 -23.15
N HIS A 38 -4.52 11.81 -23.73
CA HIS A 38 -3.76 13.04 -23.63
C HIS A 38 -3.25 13.43 -22.23
N LYS A 39 -3.52 12.63 -21.17
CA LYS A 39 -2.97 12.88 -19.83
C LYS A 39 -1.58 12.25 -19.67
N ARG A 40 -0.77 12.85 -18.80
CA ARG A 40 0.60 12.43 -18.53
C ARG A 40 0.81 12.21 -17.03
N LEU A 41 1.30 11.02 -16.67
CA LEU A 41 1.78 10.70 -15.32
C LEU A 41 3.29 10.88 -15.27
N ALA A 42 3.78 11.64 -14.29
CA ALA A 42 5.21 11.63 -13.94
C ALA A 42 5.50 10.63 -12.83
N THR A 43 6.42 9.69 -13.07
CA THR A 43 6.93 8.75 -12.05
C THR A 43 8.30 9.22 -11.56
N LEU A 44 8.34 9.81 -10.36
CA LEU A 44 9.53 10.45 -9.77
C LEU A 44 10.08 9.55 -8.66
N PHE A 45 10.94 8.60 -9.03
CA PHE A 45 11.47 7.61 -8.11
C PHE A 45 12.90 7.98 -7.72
N TYR A 46 13.08 8.51 -6.52
CA TYR A 46 14.38 8.86 -5.94
C TYR A 46 15.09 7.68 -5.27
N GLU A 47 14.35 6.58 -5.09
CA GLU A 47 14.90 5.28 -4.71
C GLU A 47 14.30 4.19 -5.61
N PRO A 48 15.05 3.13 -5.93
CA PRO A 48 14.58 2.06 -6.81
C PRO A 48 13.32 1.36 -6.24
N SER A 49 12.34 1.15 -7.10
CA SER A 49 11.15 0.36 -6.79
C SER A 49 10.49 -0.19 -8.06
N THR A 50 10.80 -1.42 -8.40
CA THR A 50 10.30 -2.06 -9.61
C THR A 50 8.79 -2.17 -9.62
N ARG A 51 8.21 -2.82 -8.61
CA ARG A 51 6.75 -3.09 -8.58
C ARG A 51 5.91 -1.82 -8.54
N THR A 52 6.20 -0.91 -7.61
CA THR A 52 5.38 0.31 -7.45
C THR A 52 5.45 1.18 -8.69
N ARG A 53 6.64 1.37 -9.27
CA ARG A 53 6.82 2.17 -10.48
C ARG A 53 6.06 1.56 -11.65
N LEU A 54 6.35 0.29 -11.98
CA LEU A 54 5.71 -0.39 -13.11
C LEU A 54 4.19 -0.48 -12.95
N SER A 55 3.68 -0.62 -11.72
CA SER A 55 2.24 -0.62 -11.46
C SER A 55 1.58 0.74 -11.73
N PHE A 56 2.23 1.87 -11.37
CA PHE A 56 1.75 3.20 -11.73
C PHE A 56 1.80 3.45 -13.23
N GLU A 57 2.90 3.07 -13.87
CA GLU A 57 3.07 3.20 -15.32
C GLU A 57 2.03 2.35 -16.06
N SER A 58 1.86 1.09 -15.66
CA SER A 58 0.81 0.21 -16.21
C SER A 58 -0.59 0.78 -16.01
N ALA A 59 -0.89 1.34 -14.83
CA ALA A 59 -2.19 1.94 -14.55
C ALA A 59 -2.48 3.11 -15.52
N MET A 60 -1.53 4.02 -15.71
CA MET A 60 -1.71 5.15 -16.62
C MET A 60 -1.82 4.72 -18.08
N LEU A 61 -0.99 3.76 -18.52
CA LEU A 61 -1.04 3.24 -19.87
C LEU A 61 -2.36 2.50 -20.17
N ARG A 62 -2.91 1.76 -19.19
CA ARG A 62 -4.22 1.10 -19.31
C ARG A 62 -5.39 2.08 -19.39
N LEU A 63 -5.22 3.29 -18.89
CA LEU A 63 -6.19 4.38 -19.03
C LEU A 63 -6.04 5.16 -20.35
N GLY A 64 -5.11 4.76 -21.25
CA GLY A 64 -4.83 5.48 -22.50
C GLY A 64 -3.89 6.67 -22.36
N GLY A 65 -3.40 6.95 -21.15
CA GLY A 65 -2.48 8.06 -20.89
C GLY A 65 -1.02 7.74 -21.24
N LYS A 66 -0.13 8.67 -20.92
CA LYS A 66 1.30 8.59 -21.20
C LYS A 66 2.11 8.73 -19.94
N VAL A 67 3.34 8.22 -19.95
CA VAL A 67 4.24 8.21 -18.78
C VAL A 67 5.55 8.90 -19.12
N LEU A 68 6.08 9.63 -18.14
CA LEU A 68 7.43 10.19 -18.17
C LEU A 68 8.00 10.10 -16.74
N GLY A 69 9.32 10.16 -16.57
CA GLY A 69 9.90 10.14 -15.23
C GLY A 69 11.30 9.54 -15.20
N PHE A 70 11.74 9.25 -13.97
CA PHE A 70 13.05 8.66 -13.72
C PHE A 70 12.96 7.55 -12.65
N PRO A 71 13.78 6.49 -12.77
CA PRO A 71 13.75 5.33 -11.86
C PRO A 71 14.63 5.48 -10.62
N ASP A 72 15.54 6.48 -10.60
CA ASP A 72 16.54 6.68 -9.56
C ASP A 72 17.01 8.14 -9.52
N ALA A 73 17.40 8.64 -8.34
CA ALA A 73 17.89 10.00 -8.14
C ALA A 73 19.19 10.27 -8.93
N GLY A 74 20.04 9.26 -9.09
CA GLY A 74 21.35 9.38 -9.78
C GLY A 74 21.24 9.74 -11.27
N VAL A 75 20.10 9.42 -11.90
CA VAL A 75 19.82 9.75 -13.31
C VAL A 75 18.96 10.98 -13.48
N SER A 76 18.73 11.75 -12.42
CA SER A 76 17.93 12.99 -12.40
C SER A 76 18.77 14.20 -12.00
N SER A 77 18.20 15.40 -12.14
CA SER A 77 18.83 16.65 -11.69
C SER A 77 19.05 16.72 -10.17
N ALA A 78 18.42 15.83 -9.39
CA ALA A 78 18.68 15.69 -7.97
C ALA A 78 20.16 15.38 -7.67
N SER A 79 20.84 14.63 -8.55
CA SER A 79 22.27 14.35 -8.46
C SER A 79 23.13 15.63 -8.54
N LYS A 80 22.58 16.71 -9.09
CA LYS A 80 23.22 18.04 -9.20
C LYS A 80 22.77 19.00 -8.11
N GLY A 81 21.99 18.53 -7.11
CA GLY A 81 21.50 19.36 -5.99
C GLY A 81 20.15 20.02 -6.22
N GLU A 82 19.39 19.68 -7.27
CA GLU A 82 18.04 20.18 -7.45
C GLU A 82 17.14 19.72 -6.29
N THR A 83 16.37 20.64 -5.72
CA THR A 83 15.48 20.34 -4.60
C THR A 83 14.19 19.67 -5.07
N VAL A 84 13.53 18.89 -4.19
CA VAL A 84 12.20 18.30 -4.46
C VAL A 84 11.19 19.39 -4.86
N ALA A 85 11.28 20.57 -4.23
CA ALA A 85 10.39 21.70 -4.54
C ALA A 85 10.61 22.25 -5.96
N ASP A 86 11.84 22.32 -6.43
CA ASP A 86 12.14 22.78 -7.78
C ASP A 86 11.81 21.71 -8.82
N THR A 87 12.16 20.45 -8.54
CA THR A 87 11.76 19.33 -9.40
C THR A 87 10.26 19.32 -9.65
N ILE A 88 9.42 19.40 -8.60
CA ILE A 88 7.96 19.32 -8.80
C ILE A 88 7.39 20.54 -9.54
N ARG A 89 7.98 21.72 -9.39
CA ARG A 89 7.60 22.90 -10.18
C ARG A 89 7.84 22.69 -11.67
N ILE A 90 8.99 22.14 -12.03
CA ILE A 90 9.34 21.80 -13.41
C ILE A 90 8.44 20.69 -13.95
N ILE A 91 8.25 19.62 -13.19
CA ILE A 91 7.37 18.49 -13.57
C ILE A 91 5.93 18.94 -13.76
N SER A 92 5.45 19.93 -12.98
CA SER A 92 4.12 20.52 -13.16
C SER A 92 3.94 21.22 -14.52
N CYS A 93 5.04 21.50 -15.24
CA CYS A 93 4.98 22.01 -16.62
C CYS A 93 4.86 20.89 -17.67
N TYR A 94 5.16 19.63 -17.31
CA TYR A 94 5.28 18.51 -18.24
C TYR A 94 4.21 17.44 -18.07
N ALA A 95 3.64 17.32 -16.87
CA ALA A 95 2.70 16.27 -16.51
C ALA A 95 1.41 16.83 -15.91
N ASP A 96 0.38 16.00 -15.85
CA ASP A 96 -0.93 16.31 -15.28
C ASP A 96 -1.07 15.77 -13.85
N ILE A 97 -0.27 14.78 -13.46
CA ILE A 97 -0.23 14.13 -12.14
C ILE A 97 1.16 13.54 -11.90
N ALA A 98 1.59 13.46 -10.65
CA ALA A 98 2.89 12.90 -10.28
C ALA A 98 2.77 11.83 -9.19
N ALA A 99 3.44 10.69 -9.35
CA ALA A 99 3.69 9.70 -8.32
C ALA A 99 5.15 9.83 -7.87
N MET A 100 5.38 10.14 -6.60
CA MET A 100 6.71 10.37 -6.04
C MET A 100 7.06 9.30 -4.99
N ARG A 101 8.21 8.65 -5.17
CA ARG A 101 8.84 7.80 -4.17
C ARG A 101 10.17 8.39 -3.73
N HIS A 102 10.40 8.51 -2.42
CA HIS A 102 11.57 9.19 -1.90
C HIS A 102 12.12 8.50 -0.62
N PRO A 103 13.46 8.40 -0.42
CA PRO A 103 14.03 7.82 0.80
C PRO A 103 13.81 8.69 2.05
N LYS A 104 13.60 9.99 1.89
CA LYS A 104 13.36 10.92 3.01
C LYS A 104 11.87 11.06 3.27
N GLU A 105 11.48 10.87 4.53
CA GLU A 105 10.13 11.11 5.02
C GLU A 105 9.68 12.55 4.77
N GLY A 106 8.39 12.73 4.42
CA GLY A 106 7.80 14.04 4.14
C GLY A 106 8.17 14.67 2.79
N ALA A 107 9.02 14.03 1.95
CA ALA A 107 9.37 14.58 0.66
C ALA A 107 8.16 14.73 -0.30
N PRO A 108 7.22 13.77 -0.41
CA PRO A 108 5.99 13.96 -1.17
C PRO A 108 5.08 15.06 -0.61
N LEU A 109 5.01 15.22 0.71
CA LEU A 109 4.32 16.35 1.34
C LEU A 109 5.00 17.67 0.96
N ARG A 110 6.32 17.74 1.01
CA ARG A 110 7.06 18.91 0.55
C ARG A 110 6.77 19.23 -0.92
N ALA A 111 6.74 18.20 -1.78
CA ALA A 111 6.38 18.36 -3.19
C ALA A 111 4.96 18.92 -3.35
N SER A 112 3.96 18.41 -2.63
CA SER A 112 2.57 18.85 -2.76
C SER A 112 2.38 20.34 -2.47
N LEU A 113 3.17 20.93 -1.57
CA LEU A 113 3.13 22.35 -1.23
C LEU A 113 3.59 23.27 -2.38
N TYR A 114 4.35 22.77 -3.35
CA TYR A 114 4.90 23.54 -4.46
C TYR A 114 4.38 23.09 -5.83
N SER A 115 3.56 22.04 -5.85
CA SER A 115 3.01 21.44 -7.06
C SER A 115 1.82 22.24 -7.60
N LYS A 116 1.69 22.25 -8.92
CA LYS A 116 0.48 22.71 -9.63
C LYS A 116 -0.35 21.55 -10.18
N ILE A 117 0.04 20.31 -9.86
CA ILE A 117 -0.62 19.07 -10.27
C ILE A 117 -0.79 18.17 -9.04
N PRO A 118 -1.75 17.22 -9.03
CA PRO A 118 -1.86 16.25 -7.97
C PRO A 118 -0.56 15.46 -7.74
N VAL A 119 -0.20 15.25 -6.47
CA VAL A 119 0.96 14.43 -6.05
C VAL A 119 0.46 13.22 -5.29
N ILE A 120 0.96 12.06 -5.66
CA ILE A 120 0.72 10.78 -4.98
C ILE A 120 2.01 10.34 -4.30
N ASN A 121 1.94 10.07 -3.00
CA ASN A 121 3.02 9.42 -2.27
C ASN A 121 3.10 7.94 -2.65
N ALA A 122 4.14 7.55 -3.37
CA ALA A 122 4.44 6.18 -3.77
C ALA A 122 5.39 5.46 -2.79
N GLY A 123 5.54 6.03 -1.57
CA GLY A 123 6.38 5.56 -0.48
C GLY A 123 7.45 6.57 -0.09
N ASP A 124 7.51 6.98 1.18
CA ASP A 124 8.50 7.91 1.70
C ASP A 124 9.21 7.37 2.95
N GLY A 125 10.44 6.97 2.79
CA GLY A 125 11.28 6.45 3.87
C GLY A 125 10.63 5.32 4.67
N GLY A 126 10.59 5.46 5.98
CA GLY A 126 9.88 4.57 6.90
C GLY A 126 8.45 5.01 7.25
N HIS A 127 8.00 6.16 6.73
CA HIS A 127 6.81 6.85 7.19
C HIS A 127 5.51 6.25 6.62
N SER A 128 5.29 6.31 5.29
CA SER A 128 3.98 5.95 4.73
C SER A 128 4.06 5.37 3.32
N HIS A 129 3.06 4.54 2.97
CA HIS A 129 2.84 4.05 1.61
C HIS A 129 1.33 3.97 1.32
N PRO A 130 0.63 5.09 1.11
CA PRO A 130 -0.83 5.14 1.05
C PRO A 130 -1.42 4.28 -0.06
N THR A 131 -0.75 4.15 -1.20
CA THR A 131 -1.27 3.32 -2.29
C THR A 131 -1.12 1.82 -2.02
N GLN A 132 -0.17 1.41 -1.15
CA GLN A 132 -0.13 0.04 -0.66
C GLN A 132 -1.33 -0.24 0.23
N THR A 133 -1.65 0.67 1.15
CA THR A 133 -2.84 0.57 1.99
C THR A 133 -4.13 0.40 1.19
N LEU A 134 -4.32 1.20 0.13
CA LEU A 134 -5.51 1.12 -0.70
C LEU A 134 -5.63 -0.22 -1.44
N LEU A 135 -4.53 -0.75 -1.99
CA LEU A 135 -4.56 -2.05 -2.67
C LEU A 135 -4.72 -3.22 -1.69
N ASP A 136 -4.18 -3.10 -0.48
CA ASP A 136 -4.41 -4.06 0.60
C ASP A 136 -5.90 -4.10 0.98
N MET A 137 -6.52 -2.93 1.17
CA MET A 137 -7.94 -2.81 1.47
C MET A 137 -8.83 -3.34 0.33
N MET A 138 -8.50 -3.08 -0.94
CA MET A 138 -9.20 -3.67 -2.09
C MET A 138 -9.13 -5.20 -2.03
N THR A 139 -7.95 -5.76 -1.78
CA THR A 139 -7.74 -7.21 -1.73
C THR A 139 -8.52 -7.84 -0.58
N ILE A 140 -8.47 -7.25 0.62
CA ILE A 140 -9.26 -7.70 1.77
C ILE A 140 -10.76 -7.68 1.42
N ARG A 141 -11.26 -6.58 0.85
CA ARG A 141 -12.65 -6.44 0.48
C ARG A 141 -13.08 -7.46 -0.57
N ARG A 142 -12.28 -7.71 -1.59
CA ARG A 142 -12.58 -8.72 -2.63
C ARG A 142 -12.58 -10.14 -2.06
N ARG A 143 -11.68 -10.46 -1.15
CA ARG A 143 -11.57 -11.79 -0.54
C ARG A 143 -12.63 -12.04 0.53
N LYS A 144 -13.02 -11.02 1.31
CA LYS A 144 -13.95 -11.17 2.45
C LYS A 144 -15.32 -10.53 2.23
N GLY A 145 -15.52 -9.79 1.12
CA GLY A 145 -16.76 -9.06 0.82
C GLY A 145 -16.99 -7.82 1.70
N ARG A 146 -16.08 -7.52 2.65
CA ARG A 146 -16.22 -6.46 3.65
C ARG A 146 -14.88 -5.96 4.15
N LEU A 147 -14.89 -4.83 4.87
CA LEU A 147 -13.74 -4.28 5.62
C LEU A 147 -14.02 -4.15 7.12
N ASP A 148 -15.24 -4.41 7.54
CA ASP A 148 -15.68 -4.49 8.93
C ASP A 148 -15.77 -5.94 9.42
N ASN A 149 -15.97 -6.14 10.73
CA ASN A 149 -16.13 -7.46 11.35
C ASN A 149 -15.00 -8.45 10.95
N LEU A 150 -13.76 -8.00 11.02
CA LEU A 150 -12.57 -8.77 10.64
C LEU A 150 -11.58 -8.92 11.79
N THR A 151 -11.00 -10.11 11.90
CA THR A 151 -9.80 -10.36 12.71
C THR A 151 -8.58 -10.41 11.80
N ILE A 152 -7.66 -9.45 11.96
CA ILE A 152 -6.51 -9.27 11.07
C ILE A 152 -5.23 -9.51 11.84
N GLY A 153 -4.48 -10.54 11.45
CA GLY A 153 -3.15 -10.84 11.95
C GLY A 153 -2.08 -10.12 11.15
N PHE A 154 -1.19 -9.39 11.82
CA PHE A 154 0.05 -8.89 11.25
C PHE A 154 1.20 -9.68 11.83
N CYS A 155 2.06 -10.26 10.98
CA CYS A 155 3.12 -11.15 11.42
C CYS A 155 4.48 -10.75 10.85
N GLY A 156 5.49 -10.66 11.72
CA GLY A 156 6.89 -10.41 11.36
C GLY A 156 7.45 -9.10 11.92
N ASP A 157 7.97 -8.23 11.05
CA ASP A 157 8.51 -6.92 11.45
C ASP A 157 7.38 -5.88 11.54
N LEU A 158 6.83 -5.70 12.73
CA LEU A 158 5.79 -4.71 12.98
C LEU A 158 6.36 -3.37 13.42
N LYS A 159 7.66 -3.31 13.78
CA LYS A 159 8.32 -2.09 14.25
C LYS A 159 8.64 -1.13 13.10
N PHE A 160 9.19 -1.65 12.01
CA PHE A 160 9.62 -0.85 10.86
C PHE A 160 8.68 -1.00 9.66
N GLY A 161 7.61 -1.80 9.81
CA GLY A 161 6.63 -2.11 8.79
C GLY A 161 5.68 -0.95 8.50
N ARG A 162 6.12 0.09 7.74
CA ARG A 162 5.27 1.23 7.37
C ARG A 162 3.92 0.82 6.73
N THR A 163 3.91 -0.27 5.97
CA THR A 163 2.68 -0.80 5.36
C THR A 163 1.71 -1.31 6.41
N VAL A 164 2.22 -1.97 7.47
CA VAL A 164 1.43 -2.40 8.63
C VAL A 164 0.82 -1.20 9.34
N HIS A 165 1.64 -0.20 9.67
CA HIS A 165 1.16 1.01 10.37
C HIS A 165 0.07 1.74 9.59
N SER A 166 0.28 1.92 8.28
CA SER A 166 -0.67 2.59 7.40
C SER A 166 -1.98 1.80 7.27
N LEU A 167 -1.90 0.48 7.18
CA LEU A 167 -3.07 -0.38 7.06
C LEU A 167 -3.85 -0.44 8.38
N ILE A 168 -3.18 -0.55 9.54
CA ILE A 168 -3.82 -0.47 10.86
C ILE A 168 -4.59 0.85 11.01
N LYS A 169 -3.97 2.00 10.72
CA LYS A 169 -4.63 3.31 10.78
C LYS A 169 -5.89 3.38 9.91
N SER A 170 -5.85 2.81 8.73
CA SER A 170 -6.97 2.82 7.80
C SER A 170 -8.10 1.89 8.22
N LEU A 171 -7.78 0.66 8.62
CA LEU A 171 -8.76 -0.33 9.06
C LEU A 171 -9.36 0.00 10.44
N ALA A 172 -8.63 0.71 11.29
CA ALA A 172 -9.13 1.23 12.56
C ALA A 172 -10.32 2.19 12.45
N ARG A 173 -10.72 2.58 11.24
CA ARG A 173 -11.92 3.38 10.95
C ARG A 173 -13.17 2.53 10.69
N TYR A 174 -13.02 1.20 10.61
CA TYR A 174 -14.10 0.26 10.33
C TYR A 174 -14.59 -0.41 11.60
N ASP A 175 -15.86 -0.82 11.61
CA ASP A 175 -16.51 -1.33 12.81
C ASP A 175 -16.11 -2.79 13.09
N ASN A 176 -15.99 -3.15 14.36
CA ASN A 176 -15.72 -4.51 14.82
C ASN A 176 -14.45 -5.14 14.20
N VAL A 177 -13.41 -4.34 13.97
CA VAL A 177 -12.10 -4.84 13.56
C VAL A 177 -11.28 -5.17 14.80
N LYS A 178 -10.60 -6.32 14.78
CA LYS A 178 -9.67 -6.77 15.82
C LYS A 178 -8.31 -7.03 15.19
N PHE A 179 -7.25 -6.65 15.89
CA PHE A 179 -5.88 -6.91 15.44
C PHE A 179 -5.19 -7.96 16.29
N VAL A 180 -4.45 -8.87 15.62
CA VAL A 180 -3.52 -9.80 16.26
C VAL A 180 -2.11 -9.45 15.78
N LEU A 181 -1.29 -8.94 16.70
CA LEU A 181 0.05 -8.41 16.42
C LEU A 181 1.07 -9.50 16.78
N ILE A 182 1.60 -10.18 15.76
CA ILE A 182 2.43 -11.37 15.91
C ILE A 182 3.89 -11.00 15.60
N SER A 183 4.71 -10.83 16.63
CA SER A 183 6.10 -10.42 16.44
C SER A 183 7.00 -10.83 17.62
N PRO A 184 8.33 -10.92 17.42
CA PRO A 184 9.26 -10.91 18.52
C PRO A 184 9.17 -9.59 19.29
N GLU A 185 9.60 -9.56 20.55
CA GLU A 185 9.55 -8.36 21.39
C GLU A 185 10.28 -7.16 20.76
N GLU A 186 11.41 -7.42 20.12
CA GLU A 186 12.25 -6.40 19.51
C GLU A 186 11.62 -5.76 18.24
N LEU A 187 10.67 -6.46 17.62
CA LEU A 187 9.97 -6.07 16.39
C LEU A 187 8.49 -5.77 16.61
N ARG A 188 8.06 -5.60 17.86
CA ARG A 188 6.68 -5.27 18.18
C ARG A 188 6.26 -3.93 17.56
N VAL A 189 4.97 -3.76 17.38
CA VAL A 189 4.41 -2.52 16.85
C VAL A 189 4.79 -1.34 17.76
N PRO A 190 5.13 -0.16 17.21
CA PRO A 190 5.47 1.01 18.01
C PRO A 190 4.34 1.49 18.91
N ASP A 191 4.67 1.98 20.10
CA ASP A 191 3.72 2.43 21.11
C ASP A 191 2.74 3.49 20.58
N TYR A 192 3.14 4.34 19.61
CA TYR A 192 2.23 5.33 19.05
C TYR A 192 1.04 4.72 18.28
N ILE A 193 1.21 3.53 17.69
CA ILE A 193 0.08 2.81 17.06
C ILE A 193 -0.92 2.36 18.12
N ILE A 194 -0.42 1.84 19.23
CA ILE A 194 -1.27 1.43 20.37
C ILE A 194 -1.95 2.66 20.98
N ASN A 195 -1.16 3.63 21.43
CA ASN A 195 -1.62 4.74 22.25
C ASN A 195 -2.41 5.81 21.48
N GLU A 196 -2.17 5.98 20.18
CA GLU A 196 -2.79 7.05 19.40
C GLU A 196 -3.83 6.53 18.39
N VAL A 197 -3.79 5.23 18.05
CA VAL A 197 -4.70 4.67 17.04
C VAL A 197 -5.67 3.67 17.64
N LEU A 198 -5.19 2.66 18.38
CA LEU A 198 -6.03 1.56 18.85
C LEU A 198 -6.78 1.91 20.15
N GLU A 199 -6.07 2.29 21.21
CA GLU A 199 -6.67 2.58 22.51
C GLU A 199 -7.70 3.71 22.47
N PRO A 200 -7.45 4.87 21.83
CA PRO A 200 -8.43 5.96 21.82
C PRO A 200 -9.74 5.62 21.12
N ARG A 201 -9.71 4.59 20.25
CA ARG A 201 -10.90 4.09 19.53
C ARG A 201 -11.51 2.84 20.15
N GLY A 202 -10.92 2.33 21.23
CA GLY A 202 -11.36 1.09 21.88
C GLY A 202 -11.26 -0.14 20.97
N ILE A 203 -10.30 -0.17 20.05
CA ILE A 203 -10.13 -1.27 19.10
C ILE A 203 -9.45 -2.44 19.80
N PRO A 204 -10.05 -3.63 19.79
CA PRO A 204 -9.45 -4.80 20.41
C PRO A 204 -8.17 -5.21 19.68
N TYR A 205 -7.11 -5.48 20.43
CA TYR A 205 -5.88 -6.05 19.91
C TYR A 205 -5.27 -7.07 20.87
N ILE A 206 -4.46 -7.97 20.32
CA ILE A 206 -3.67 -8.95 21.07
C ILE A 206 -2.24 -8.90 20.54
N GLU A 207 -1.25 -8.78 21.42
CA GLU A 207 0.16 -9.00 21.09
C GLU A 207 0.54 -10.44 21.44
N THR A 208 1.18 -11.14 20.53
CA THR A 208 1.59 -12.54 20.72
C THR A 208 2.85 -12.85 19.92
N ARG A 209 3.57 -13.92 20.33
CA ARG A 209 4.69 -14.47 19.57
C ARG A 209 4.31 -15.78 18.87
N ASN A 210 3.10 -16.28 19.10
CA ASN A 210 2.65 -17.59 18.63
C ASN A 210 1.81 -17.45 17.36
N LEU A 211 2.44 -17.62 16.19
CA LEU A 211 1.75 -17.58 14.89
C LEU A 211 0.72 -18.72 14.79
N GLU A 212 1.15 -19.96 15.07
CA GLU A 212 0.30 -21.15 14.92
C GLU A 212 -0.94 -21.07 15.82
N GLY A 213 -0.78 -20.55 17.04
CA GLY A 213 -1.90 -20.35 17.97
C GLY A 213 -2.87 -19.24 17.54
N ALA A 214 -2.43 -18.32 16.70
CA ALA A 214 -3.27 -17.22 16.20
C ALA A 214 -4.05 -17.62 14.94
N LEU A 215 -3.48 -18.46 14.06
CA LEU A 215 -4.02 -18.80 12.74
C LEU A 215 -5.51 -19.21 12.74
N PRO A 216 -6.03 -20.03 13.69
CA PRO A 216 -7.42 -20.47 13.67
C PRO A 216 -8.48 -19.36 13.73
N ASP A 217 -8.12 -18.20 14.28
CA ASP A 217 -9.04 -17.08 14.54
C ASP A 217 -8.94 -15.94 13.53
N LEU A 218 -8.07 -16.06 12.51
CA LEU A 218 -7.80 -14.99 11.56
C LEU A 218 -8.69 -15.03 10.32
N ASP A 219 -9.23 -13.90 9.94
CA ASP A 219 -9.80 -13.66 8.60
C ASP A 219 -8.71 -13.34 7.59
N ILE A 220 -7.71 -12.58 8.01
CA ILE A 220 -6.58 -12.10 7.20
C ILE A 220 -5.28 -12.33 7.96
N LEU A 221 -4.28 -12.85 7.27
CA LEU A 221 -2.89 -12.86 7.74
C LEU A 221 -2.04 -11.98 6.81
N TYR A 222 -1.48 -10.90 7.34
CA TYR A 222 -0.54 -10.05 6.63
C TYR A 222 0.88 -10.38 7.09
N MET A 223 1.64 -11.06 6.23
CA MET A 223 3.04 -11.39 6.49
C MET A 223 3.96 -10.23 6.11
N THR A 224 4.98 -9.99 6.91
CA THR A 224 5.99 -8.96 6.63
C THR A 224 7.39 -9.52 6.70
N ARG A 225 8.24 -9.05 5.82
CA ARG A 225 9.68 -9.37 5.81
C ARG A 225 10.40 -8.61 6.92
N VAL A 226 11.34 -9.27 7.60
CA VAL A 226 12.31 -8.60 8.47
C VAL A 226 13.29 -7.83 7.60
N GLN A 227 13.32 -6.49 7.74
CA GLN A 227 14.04 -5.58 6.84
C GLN A 227 15.50 -5.42 7.29
N ARG A 228 16.46 -6.13 6.65
CA ARG A 228 17.90 -6.06 6.97
C ARG A 228 18.42 -4.63 7.03
N GLU A 229 17.98 -3.80 6.12
CA GLU A 229 18.38 -2.39 5.98
C GLU A 229 18.01 -1.50 7.18
N ARG A 230 17.26 -2.00 8.14
CA ARG A 230 16.84 -1.31 9.36
C ARG A 230 17.61 -1.70 10.61
N PHE A 231 18.50 -2.69 10.51
CA PHE A 231 19.29 -3.16 11.64
C PHE A 231 20.67 -2.53 11.63
N PHE A 232 21.10 -2.02 12.79
CA PHE A 232 22.47 -1.53 12.99
C PHE A 232 23.47 -2.67 13.17
N ASN A 233 23.01 -3.83 13.67
CA ASN A 233 23.79 -5.01 13.97
C ASN A 233 23.32 -6.19 13.12
N GLU A 234 24.23 -6.82 12.39
CA GLU A 234 23.96 -7.98 11.55
C GLU A 234 23.56 -9.22 12.38
N GLU A 235 24.09 -9.36 13.59
CA GLU A 235 23.74 -10.49 14.48
C GLU A 235 22.28 -10.45 14.90
N ASP A 236 21.71 -9.27 15.18
CA ASP A 236 20.31 -9.11 15.51
C ASP A 236 19.42 -9.44 14.32
N TYR A 237 19.81 -9.01 13.11
CA TYR A 237 19.09 -9.38 11.90
C TYR A 237 19.08 -10.90 11.68
N ILE A 238 20.24 -11.57 11.76
CA ILE A 238 20.36 -13.01 11.57
C ILE A 238 19.49 -13.78 12.59
N ARG A 239 19.45 -13.30 13.85
CA ARG A 239 18.63 -13.90 14.91
C ARG A 239 17.13 -13.78 14.65
N LEU A 240 16.67 -12.69 14.03
CA LEU A 240 15.25 -12.35 13.91
C LEU A 240 14.66 -12.63 12.54
N ARG A 241 15.49 -12.74 11.47
CA ARG A 241 15.00 -12.88 10.08
C ARG A 241 14.10 -14.09 9.86
N ASP A 242 14.40 -15.21 10.55
CA ASP A 242 13.69 -16.49 10.41
C ASP A 242 12.69 -16.73 11.56
N SER A 243 12.31 -15.68 12.30
CA SER A 243 11.41 -15.81 13.46
C SER A 243 10.04 -16.34 13.09
N TYR A 244 9.57 -16.03 11.87
CA TYR A 244 8.27 -16.50 11.37
C TYR A 244 8.40 -16.94 9.92
N ILE A 245 8.13 -18.23 9.71
CA ILE A 245 8.04 -18.82 8.37
C ILE A 245 6.67 -19.45 8.25
N LEU A 246 5.88 -18.96 7.29
CA LEU A 246 4.59 -19.54 6.93
C LEU A 246 4.83 -20.66 5.94
N THR A 247 4.43 -21.89 6.31
CA THR A 247 4.48 -23.09 5.48
C THR A 247 3.06 -23.58 5.19
N ALA A 248 2.88 -24.43 4.20
CA ALA A 248 1.58 -25.08 3.93
C ALA A 248 1.08 -25.90 5.15
N GLU A 249 1.98 -26.52 5.92
CA GLU A 249 1.64 -27.22 7.16
C GLU A 249 1.02 -26.26 8.19
N LYS A 250 1.67 -25.13 8.48
CA LYS A 250 1.13 -24.13 9.41
C LYS A 250 -0.18 -23.54 8.89
N LEU A 251 -0.24 -23.27 7.60
CA LEU A 251 -1.44 -22.74 6.96
C LEU A 251 -2.64 -23.69 7.07
N SER A 252 -2.40 -25.00 7.23
CA SER A 252 -3.47 -25.99 7.47
C SER A 252 -4.26 -25.75 8.76
N LEU A 253 -3.70 -24.99 9.72
CA LEU A 253 -4.35 -24.61 10.98
C LEU A 253 -5.35 -23.46 10.81
N ALA A 254 -5.25 -22.73 9.71
CA ALA A 254 -6.08 -21.56 9.44
C ALA A 254 -7.42 -21.92 8.78
N PRO A 255 -8.45 -21.07 8.93
CA PRO A 255 -9.71 -21.21 8.20
C PRO A 255 -9.50 -21.31 6.69
N ALA A 256 -10.35 -22.09 6.01
CA ALA A 256 -10.26 -22.27 4.56
C ALA A 256 -10.48 -20.99 3.76
N ASP A 257 -11.20 -20.01 4.33
CA ASP A 257 -11.50 -18.73 3.73
C ASP A 257 -10.59 -17.59 4.21
N MET A 258 -9.57 -17.87 5.06
CA MET A 258 -8.55 -16.89 5.43
C MET A 258 -7.79 -16.42 4.18
N ALA A 259 -7.39 -15.16 4.11
CA ALA A 259 -6.52 -14.69 3.04
C ALA A 259 -5.14 -14.29 3.57
N VAL A 260 -4.08 -14.71 2.86
CA VAL A 260 -2.68 -14.37 3.16
C VAL A 260 -2.26 -13.23 2.26
N LEU A 261 -1.85 -12.11 2.85
CA LEU A 261 -1.34 -10.93 2.16
C LEU A 261 0.15 -10.74 2.43
N HIS A 262 0.83 -10.08 1.51
CA HIS A 262 2.24 -9.69 1.63
C HIS A 262 2.56 -8.54 0.67
N SER A 263 3.37 -7.57 1.10
CA SER A 263 3.73 -6.42 0.25
C SER A 263 4.74 -6.75 -0.86
N LEU A 264 5.23 -8.00 -0.90
CA LEU A 264 6.23 -8.52 -1.86
C LEU A 264 7.55 -7.72 -1.90
N PRO A 265 8.69 -8.34 -2.27
CA PRO A 265 8.82 -9.78 -2.49
C PRO A 265 8.82 -10.54 -1.17
N PRO A 266 8.33 -11.77 -1.10
CA PRO A 266 8.63 -12.62 0.03
C PRO A 266 10.13 -12.91 0.03
N GLY A 267 10.69 -12.99 1.24
CA GLY A 267 12.01 -13.57 1.47
C GLY A 267 11.83 -15.03 1.86
N ASP A 268 12.37 -15.36 3.03
CA ASP A 268 12.24 -16.73 3.58
C ASP A 268 10.98 -16.89 4.47
N GLU A 269 10.20 -15.82 4.68
CA GLU A 269 9.03 -15.80 5.58
C GLU A 269 7.77 -16.47 5.03
N ILE A 270 7.75 -16.81 3.74
CA ILE A 270 6.69 -17.64 3.10
C ILE A 270 7.38 -18.66 2.22
N THR A 271 7.09 -19.93 2.43
CA THR A 271 7.65 -21.02 1.62
C THR A 271 6.92 -21.16 0.28
N LEU A 272 7.61 -21.63 -0.75
CA LEU A 272 7.07 -21.71 -2.11
C LEU A 272 5.83 -22.61 -2.25
N ASP A 273 5.66 -23.57 -1.36
CA ASP A 273 4.48 -24.46 -1.33
C ASP A 273 3.18 -23.74 -0.92
N VAL A 274 3.30 -22.52 -0.34
CA VAL A 274 2.16 -21.66 -0.03
C VAL A 274 1.66 -20.91 -1.26
N ASP A 275 2.50 -20.67 -2.27
CA ASP A 275 2.13 -19.89 -3.46
C ASP A 275 0.94 -20.49 -4.22
N ASP A 276 0.80 -21.80 -4.23
CA ASP A 276 -0.29 -22.54 -4.89
C ASP A 276 -1.54 -22.73 -3.98
N ASP A 277 -1.49 -22.30 -2.72
CA ASP A 277 -2.65 -22.38 -1.83
C ASP A 277 -3.69 -21.33 -2.21
N PRO A 278 -4.99 -21.67 -2.32
CA PRO A 278 -6.04 -20.72 -2.70
C PRO A 278 -6.20 -19.52 -1.75
N ARG A 279 -5.65 -19.61 -0.54
CA ARG A 279 -5.61 -18.52 0.44
C ARG A 279 -4.47 -17.53 0.17
N ALA A 280 -3.45 -17.88 -0.63
CA ALA A 280 -2.37 -16.98 -1.04
C ALA A 280 -2.90 -15.88 -1.94
N ALA A 281 -3.09 -14.66 -1.39
CA ALA A 281 -3.68 -13.54 -2.10
C ALA A 281 -2.65 -12.48 -2.55
N TYR A 282 -1.37 -12.64 -2.25
CA TYR A 282 -0.37 -11.59 -2.45
C TYR A 282 -0.03 -11.30 -3.92
N PHE A 283 -0.21 -12.25 -4.85
CA PHE A 283 -0.09 -11.97 -6.27
C PHE A 283 -1.32 -11.24 -6.82
N GLU A 284 -2.53 -11.63 -6.40
CA GLU A 284 -3.77 -10.90 -6.65
C GLU A 284 -3.71 -9.48 -6.06
N GLN A 285 -3.17 -9.33 -4.85
CA GLN A 285 -2.92 -8.06 -4.19
C GLN A 285 -2.03 -7.15 -5.06
N ALA A 286 -0.97 -7.67 -5.68
CA ALA A 286 -0.13 -6.91 -6.60
C ALA A 286 -0.89 -6.46 -7.86
N GLN A 287 -1.75 -7.33 -8.40
CA GLN A 287 -2.61 -7.01 -9.55
C GLN A 287 -3.67 -5.96 -9.20
N ASN A 288 -4.34 -6.08 -8.04
CA ASN A 288 -5.30 -5.10 -7.52
C ASN A 288 -4.66 -3.71 -7.40
N GLY A 289 -3.35 -3.67 -7.15
CA GLY A 289 -2.59 -2.42 -7.14
C GLY A 289 -2.66 -1.64 -8.45
N VAL A 290 -2.78 -2.28 -9.61
CA VAL A 290 -2.96 -1.59 -10.89
C VAL A 290 -4.32 -0.92 -10.94
N TYR A 291 -5.40 -1.63 -10.59
CA TYR A 291 -6.76 -1.12 -10.66
C TYR A 291 -7.02 0.00 -9.64
N VAL A 292 -6.49 -0.13 -8.42
CA VAL A 292 -6.53 0.95 -7.41
C VAL A 292 -5.81 2.20 -7.90
N ARG A 293 -4.64 2.05 -8.56
CA ARG A 293 -3.90 3.18 -9.12
C ARG A 293 -4.61 3.80 -10.31
N MET A 294 -5.29 3.01 -11.14
CA MET A 294 -6.17 3.54 -12.19
C MET A 294 -7.29 4.39 -11.58
N ALA A 295 -8.02 3.86 -10.61
CA ALA A 295 -9.08 4.58 -9.90
C ALA A 295 -8.57 5.87 -9.23
N LEU A 296 -7.39 5.81 -8.58
CA LEU A 296 -6.75 6.96 -7.93
C LEU A 296 -6.36 8.05 -8.93
N ILE A 297 -5.75 7.68 -10.06
CA ILE A 297 -5.39 8.61 -11.15
C ILE A 297 -6.64 9.28 -11.69
N MET A 298 -7.68 8.51 -12.00
CA MET A 298 -8.96 9.05 -12.47
C MET A 298 -9.56 10.05 -11.48
N THR A 299 -9.61 9.67 -10.20
CA THR A 299 -10.18 10.50 -9.14
C THR A 299 -9.44 11.83 -9.00
N LEU A 300 -8.11 11.78 -8.87
CA LEU A 300 -7.29 12.97 -8.67
C LEU A 300 -7.25 13.89 -9.90
N LEU A 301 -7.45 13.36 -11.10
CA LEU A 301 -7.58 14.12 -12.34
C LEU A 301 -9.02 14.57 -12.63
N GLY A 302 -9.99 14.22 -11.80
CA GLY A 302 -11.41 14.52 -12.03
C GLY A 302 -11.99 13.87 -13.28
N LEU A 303 -11.48 12.69 -13.68
CA LEU A 303 -11.95 11.95 -14.84
C LEU A 303 -13.22 11.17 -14.48
N LYS A 304 -14.18 11.19 -15.38
CA LYS A 304 -15.47 10.52 -15.18
C LYS A 304 -15.34 9.01 -15.42
N ASP A 305 -16.03 8.26 -14.61
CA ASP A 305 -16.26 6.84 -14.82
C ASP A 305 -17.15 6.65 -16.08
N PRO A 306 -16.70 5.95 -17.12
CA PRO A 306 -17.47 5.77 -18.35
C PRO A 306 -18.77 5.00 -18.15
N LYS A 307 -18.91 4.24 -17.04
CA LYS A 307 -20.11 3.46 -16.74
C LYS A 307 -21.17 4.26 -15.99
N THR A 308 -20.79 5.24 -15.19
CA THR A 308 -21.73 6.03 -14.37
C THR A 308 -21.84 7.48 -14.84
N GLY A 309 -20.86 7.99 -15.57
CA GLY A 309 -20.78 9.39 -15.97
C GLY A 309 -20.32 10.33 -14.84
N GLU A 310 -19.99 9.79 -13.65
CA GLU A 310 -19.65 10.55 -12.45
C GLU A 310 -18.14 10.43 -12.12
N VAL A 311 -17.62 11.36 -11.36
CA VAL A 311 -16.32 11.23 -10.69
C VAL A 311 -16.50 10.47 -9.38
N ALA A 312 -15.47 9.74 -8.91
CA ALA A 312 -15.58 9.00 -7.65
C ALA A 312 -15.89 9.95 -6.47
N PHE A 313 -15.18 11.07 -6.41
CA PHE A 313 -15.48 12.20 -5.52
C PHE A 313 -14.73 13.45 -6.02
N GLU A 314 -15.15 14.63 -5.58
CA GLU A 314 -14.53 15.89 -5.98
C GLU A 314 -13.16 16.11 -5.29
N CYS A 315 -12.16 16.61 -6.06
CA CYS A 315 -10.77 16.84 -5.64
C CYS A 315 -10.33 18.32 -5.75
#